data_a72e03a14044506522900dfe3c26432c
#
_entry.id   a72e03a14044506522900dfe3c26432c
#
_cell.length_a   1.000
_cell.length_b   1.000
_cell.length_c   1.000
_cell.angle_alpha   90.00
_cell.angle_beta   90.00
_cell.angle_gamma   90.00
#
_symmetry.space_group_name_H-M   'P 1'
#
loop_
_entity.id
_entity.type
_entity.pdbx_description
1 polymer ?
#
loop_
_entity_poly.entity_id
_entity_poly.type
_entity_poly.pdbx_seq_one_letter_code
_entity_poly.pdbx_strand_id
1 'polypeptide(L)'
;MRKIIGIMCGLLIALTAYGQKGLIEHLRSGQAQHIVVYGTSLSSGACGNAWMRPVAAELNKRYGDSLVTYTLAGKGGMWSTWGVTHLEDSVIAKKPDAVIIEFGINDAFRDYQTSVAVARLNLEYMIDRIRLSVQDCEIFLQVMNMPIGKSAGFRPHLADYYAMYRETAQKKGVTLIDHYANWERVLEQGEAIFRTYVPDGIHPNTKGGEQIIAPHILKRILPTTSL
;
A
#
# COMPACT_ATOMS: atom_id res chain seq x y z
N MET A 1 25.94 -19.25 62.17
CA MET A 1 24.89 -19.02 61.11
C MET A 1 25.34 -17.84 60.31
N ARG A 2 25.91 -18.07 59.11
CA ARG A 2 26.35 -17.04 58.19
C ARG A 2 25.22 -16.88 57.15
N LYS A 3 24.61 -15.69 57.05
CA LYS A 3 23.61 -15.33 56.01
C LYS A 3 24.36 -14.95 54.74
N ILE A 4 24.15 -15.72 53.67
CA ILE A 4 24.64 -15.40 52.34
C ILE A 4 23.54 -14.52 51.70
N ILE A 5 23.86 -13.25 51.48
CA ILE A 5 23.00 -12.33 50.70
C ILE A 5 23.42 -12.49 49.24
N GLY A 6 22.56 -13.16 48.48
CA GLY A 6 22.72 -13.25 47.02
C GLY A 6 22.31 -11.94 46.36
N ILE A 7 23.25 -11.24 45.75
CA ILE A 7 22.99 -10.07 44.89
C ILE A 7 22.59 -10.61 43.51
N MET A 8 21.32 -10.55 43.22
CA MET A 8 20.79 -10.81 41.85
C MET A 8 21.04 -9.58 41.03
N CYS A 9 22.09 -9.61 40.20
CA CYS A 9 22.39 -8.56 39.21
C CYS A 9 21.42 -8.75 38.03
N GLY A 10 20.34 -8.01 38.05
CA GLY A 10 19.40 -7.98 36.94
C GLY A 10 20.01 -7.22 35.75
N LEU A 11 20.40 -7.94 34.71
CA LEU A 11 20.84 -7.37 33.44
C LEU A 11 19.60 -6.78 32.73
N LEU A 12 19.35 -5.48 32.88
CA LEU A 12 18.41 -4.75 32.05
C LEU A 12 19.00 -4.66 30.61
N ILE A 13 18.60 -5.57 29.75
CA ILE A 13 18.82 -5.39 28.32
C ILE A 13 17.84 -4.28 27.88
N ALA A 14 18.36 -3.06 27.77
CA ALA A 14 17.68 -1.98 27.06
C ALA A 14 17.60 -2.41 25.58
N LEU A 15 16.47 -2.99 25.17
CA LEU A 15 16.12 -3.06 23.75
C LEU A 15 15.93 -1.61 23.29
N THR A 16 17.00 -1.01 22.76
CA THR A 16 16.87 0.14 21.90
C THR A 16 16.06 -0.32 20.70
N ALA A 17 14.78 0.04 20.67
CA ALA A 17 14.00 0.01 19.44
C ALA A 17 14.74 0.96 18.46
N TYR A 18 15.65 0.42 17.68
CA TYR A 18 16.10 1.08 16.46
C TYR A 18 14.84 1.19 15.61
N GLY A 19 14.22 2.37 15.61
CA GLY A 19 13.14 2.68 14.69
C GLY A 19 13.64 2.38 13.28
N GLN A 20 12.98 1.43 12.64
CA GLN A 20 13.29 1.04 11.25
C GLN A 20 13.27 2.31 10.41
N LYS A 21 14.39 2.64 9.75
CA LYS A 21 14.44 3.81 8.86
C LYS A 21 13.51 3.52 7.69
N GLY A 22 12.55 4.40 7.48
CA GLY A 22 11.60 4.26 6.38
C GLY A 22 12.15 4.79 5.04
N LEU A 23 11.41 4.55 3.97
CA LEU A 23 11.68 5.00 2.61
C LEU A 23 12.24 6.45 2.55
N ILE A 24 11.58 7.37 3.25
CA ILE A 24 11.95 8.79 3.19
C ILE A 24 13.27 9.09 3.91
N GLU A 25 13.59 8.39 4.98
CA GLU A 25 14.87 8.57 5.69
C GLU A 25 16.04 8.03 4.87
N HIS A 26 15.85 6.90 4.17
CA HIS A 26 16.84 6.38 3.23
C HIS A 26 17.07 7.34 2.07
N LEU A 27 16.01 7.88 1.47
CA LEU A 27 16.12 8.89 0.41
C LEU A 27 16.84 10.16 0.88
N ARG A 28 16.55 10.64 2.10
CA ARG A 28 17.26 11.79 2.69
C ARG A 28 18.76 11.55 2.88
N SER A 29 19.15 10.32 3.12
CA SER A 29 20.57 9.94 3.21
C SER A 29 21.23 9.64 1.86
N GLY A 30 20.53 9.86 0.74
CA GLY A 30 21.02 9.62 -0.61
C GLY A 30 21.05 8.15 -1.02
N GLN A 31 20.30 7.28 -0.32
CA GLN A 31 20.22 5.86 -0.64
C GLN A 31 19.12 5.60 -1.66
N ALA A 32 19.47 4.93 -2.76
CA ALA A 32 18.50 4.53 -3.78
C ALA A 32 17.45 3.58 -3.19
N GLN A 33 16.21 3.71 -3.66
CA GLN A 33 15.05 2.95 -3.19
C GLN A 33 14.28 2.36 -4.37
N HIS A 34 13.94 1.08 -4.27
CA HIS A 34 13.09 0.39 -5.24
C HIS A 34 11.71 0.10 -4.65
N ILE A 35 10.67 0.64 -5.28
CA ILE A 35 9.28 0.46 -4.85
C ILE A 35 8.60 -0.60 -5.72
N VAL A 36 8.05 -1.65 -5.12
CA VAL A 36 7.19 -2.60 -5.83
C VAL A 36 5.73 -2.28 -5.56
N VAL A 37 4.94 -2.11 -6.63
CA VAL A 37 3.49 -1.93 -6.56
C VAL A 37 2.83 -3.26 -6.89
N TYR A 38 2.09 -3.81 -5.91
CA TYR A 38 1.51 -5.14 -5.99
C TYR A 38 0.01 -5.11 -5.80
N GLY A 39 -0.74 -5.48 -6.83
CA GLY A 39 -2.19 -5.37 -6.76
C GLY A 39 -2.91 -5.75 -8.03
N THR A 40 -4.03 -5.10 -8.27
CA THR A 40 -4.98 -5.35 -9.35
C THR A 40 -4.64 -4.58 -10.64
N SER A 41 -5.64 -4.45 -11.53
CA SER A 41 -5.55 -3.55 -12.69
C SER A 41 -5.33 -2.08 -12.31
N LEU A 42 -5.74 -1.66 -11.11
CA LEU A 42 -5.57 -0.30 -10.61
C LEU A 42 -4.10 0.02 -10.29
N SER A 43 -3.31 -1.04 -10.07
CA SER A 43 -1.89 -1.01 -9.70
C SER A 43 -0.98 -1.54 -10.81
N SER A 44 -1.49 -1.73 -12.03
CA SER A 44 -0.73 -2.28 -13.14
C SER A 44 -0.86 -1.46 -14.43
N GLY A 45 0.05 -1.69 -15.37
CA GLY A 45 0.00 -1.11 -16.71
C GLY A 45 -0.17 0.41 -16.73
N ALA A 46 -1.05 0.91 -17.58
CA ALA A 46 -1.30 2.34 -17.73
C ALA A 46 -1.89 2.97 -16.46
N CYS A 47 -2.80 2.25 -15.76
CA CYS A 47 -3.45 2.73 -14.56
C CYS A 47 -2.44 2.91 -13.41
N GLY A 48 -1.59 1.91 -13.16
CA GLY A 48 -0.52 2.01 -12.16
C GLY A 48 0.52 3.09 -12.50
N ASN A 49 0.90 3.20 -13.77
CA ASN A 49 1.83 4.26 -14.22
C ASN A 49 1.24 5.65 -14.08
N ALA A 50 -0.07 5.82 -14.20
CA ALA A 50 -0.73 7.12 -14.09
C ALA A 50 -0.48 7.80 -12.74
N TRP A 51 -0.30 7.04 -11.67
CA TRP A 51 -0.03 7.58 -10.33
C TRP A 51 1.39 7.30 -9.82
N MET A 52 2.01 6.16 -10.17
CA MET A 52 3.34 5.86 -9.65
C MET A 52 4.45 6.69 -10.30
N ARG A 53 4.34 6.97 -11.60
CA ARG A 53 5.31 7.82 -12.31
C ARG A 53 5.42 9.22 -11.71
N PRO A 54 4.32 9.99 -11.50
CA PRO A 54 4.43 11.29 -10.84
C PRO A 54 4.91 11.21 -9.39
N VAL A 55 4.58 10.13 -8.64
CA VAL A 55 5.13 9.91 -7.29
C VAL A 55 6.65 9.76 -7.35
N ALA A 56 7.15 8.85 -8.19
CA ALA A 56 8.60 8.64 -8.34
C ALA A 56 9.33 9.89 -8.84
N ALA A 57 8.73 10.63 -9.78
CA ALA A 57 9.30 11.86 -10.30
C ALA A 57 9.42 12.94 -9.20
N GLU A 58 8.39 13.12 -8.37
CA GLU A 58 8.45 14.10 -7.27
C GLU A 58 9.44 13.70 -6.18
N LEU A 59 9.54 12.41 -5.85
CA LEU A 59 10.55 11.92 -4.90
C LEU A 59 11.97 12.11 -5.45
N ASN A 60 12.22 11.80 -6.71
CA ASN A 60 13.50 12.02 -7.36
C ASN A 60 13.86 13.51 -7.39
N LYS A 61 12.91 14.37 -7.71
CA LYS A 61 13.11 15.83 -7.68
C LYS A 61 13.51 16.34 -6.30
N ARG A 62 12.97 15.76 -5.23
CA ARG A 62 13.21 16.20 -3.84
C ARG A 62 14.51 15.70 -3.23
N TYR A 63 14.87 14.46 -3.55
CA TYR A 63 15.93 13.76 -2.82
C TYR A 63 17.18 13.49 -3.67
N GLY A 64 17.06 13.49 -4.98
CA GLY A 64 18.16 13.28 -5.92
C GLY A 64 17.73 12.46 -7.13
N ASP A 65 18.24 12.80 -8.29
CA ASP A 65 17.89 12.17 -9.55
C ASP A 65 18.19 10.66 -9.52
N SER A 66 17.22 9.89 -9.98
CA SER A 66 17.33 8.42 -10.10
C SER A 66 17.44 7.63 -8.78
N LEU A 67 17.19 8.26 -7.62
CA LEU A 67 17.18 7.53 -6.35
C LEU A 67 15.94 6.64 -6.19
N VAL A 68 14.84 6.97 -6.84
CA VAL A 68 13.61 6.18 -6.77
C VAL A 68 13.35 5.49 -8.10
N THR A 69 13.29 4.16 -8.04
CA THR A 69 12.82 3.30 -9.12
C THR A 69 11.58 2.54 -8.68
N TYR A 70 10.79 2.00 -9.62
CA TYR A 70 9.63 1.19 -9.25
C TYR A 70 9.36 0.07 -10.25
N THR A 71 8.66 -0.96 -9.77
CA THR A 71 8.12 -2.06 -10.59
C THR A 71 6.63 -2.18 -10.32
N LEU A 72 5.83 -2.19 -11.39
CA LEU A 72 4.42 -2.54 -11.33
C LEU A 72 4.29 -4.06 -11.44
N ALA A 73 4.13 -4.73 -10.32
CA ALA A 73 3.96 -6.19 -10.22
C ALA A 73 2.49 -6.61 -10.09
N GLY A 74 1.56 -5.66 -10.20
CA GLY A 74 0.12 -5.93 -10.23
C GLY A 74 -0.33 -6.59 -11.54
N LYS A 75 -1.46 -7.29 -11.48
CA LYS A 75 -2.06 -7.95 -12.63
C LYS A 75 -3.56 -7.71 -12.70
N GLY A 76 -4.04 -7.27 -13.85
CA GLY A 76 -5.46 -7.02 -14.09
C GLY A 76 -6.32 -8.24 -13.84
N GLY A 77 -7.48 -8.04 -13.19
CA GLY A 77 -8.42 -9.10 -12.87
C GLY A 77 -8.00 -10.03 -11.72
N MET A 78 -6.84 -9.82 -11.09
CA MET A 78 -6.38 -10.68 -10.00
C MET A 78 -6.81 -10.14 -8.62
N TRP A 79 -6.83 -11.02 -7.62
CA TRP A 79 -7.22 -10.74 -6.24
C TRP A 79 -6.21 -11.31 -5.25
N SER A 80 -6.41 -11.15 -3.96
CA SER A 80 -5.40 -11.47 -2.94
C SER A 80 -4.93 -12.92 -2.93
N THR A 81 -5.76 -13.90 -3.32
CA THR A 81 -5.33 -15.31 -3.44
C THR A 81 -4.25 -15.47 -4.52
N TRP A 82 -4.44 -14.82 -5.68
CA TRP A 82 -3.38 -14.73 -6.68
C TRP A 82 -2.14 -14.03 -6.11
N GLY A 83 -2.35 -12.96 -5.34
CA GLY A 83 -1.30 -12.22 -4.67
C GLY A 83 -0.44 -13.10 -3.76
N VAL A 84 -1.05 -13.96 -2.95
CA VAL A 84 -0.33 -14.93 -2.10
C VAL A 84 0.51 -15.90 -2.95
N THR A 85 -0.09 -16.45 -4.01
CA THR A 85 0.56 -17.47 -4.85
C THR A 85 1.77 -16.94 -5.61
N HIS A 86 1.76 -15.67 -5.99
CA HIS A 86 2.82 -15.05 -6.82
C HIS A 86 3.74 -14.10 -6.04
N LEU A 87 3.62 -14.05 -4.70
CA LEU A 87 4.36 -13.12 -3.86
C LEU A 87 5.87 -13.25 -3.99
N GLU A 88 6.38 -14.49 -4.03
CA GLU A 88 7.82 -14.76 -4.13
C GLU A 88 8.42 -14.16 -5.40
N ASP A 89 7.86 -14.50 -6.55
CA ASP A 89 8.40 -14.07 -7.85
C ASP A 89 8.10 -12.60 -8.16
N SER A 90 6.91 -12.15 -7.77
CA SER A 90 6.44 -10.81 -8.12
C SER A 90 6.97 -9.70 -7.21
N VAL A 91 7.29 -10.03 -5.96
CA VAL A 91 7.69 -9.05 -4.93
C VAL A 91 9.03 -9.41 -4.31
N ILE A 92 9.13 -10.55 -3.63
CA ILE A 92 10.29 -10.88 -2.79
C ILE A 92 11.57 -11.01 -3.61
N ALA A 93 11.51 -11.69 -4.76
CA ALA A 93 12.66 -11.84 -5.66
C ALA A 93 13.20 -10.50 -6.20
N LYS A 94 12.41 -9.43 -6.13
CA LYS A 94 12.82 -8.08 -6.56
C LYS A 94 13.55 -7.29 -5.47
N LYS A 95 13.60 -7.83 -4.25
CA LYS A 95 14.25 -7.21 -3.08
C LYS A 95 13.85 -5.74 -2.90
N PRO A 96 12.55 -5.42 -2.78
CA PRO A 96 12.08 -4.04 -2.70
C PRO A 96 12.49 -3.37 -1.39
N ASP A 97 12.74 -2.07 -1.43
CA ASP A 97 12.87 -1.23 -0.24
C ASP A 97 11.50 -0.80 0.30
N ALA A 98 10.50 -0.76 -0.59
CA ALA A 98 9.11 -0.53 -0.20
C ALA A 98 8.13 -1.31 -1.08
N VAL A 99 6.98 -1.69 -0.51
CA VAL A 99 5.89 -2.36 -1.23
C VAL A 99 4.57 -1.65 -0.97
N ILE A 100 3.81 -1.38 -2.04
CA ILE A 100 2.43 -0.89 -1.96
C ILE A 100 1.51 -2.05 -2.35
N ILE A 101 0.59 -2.46 -1.47
CA ILE A 101 -0.31 -3.61 -1.67
C ILE A 101 -1.76 -3.14 -1.85
N GLU A 102 -2.41 -3.55 -2.96
CA GLU A 102 -3.79 -3.19 -3.31
C GLU A 102 -4.50 -4.36 -4.00
N PHE A 103 -5.39 -5.07 -3.29
CA PHE A 103 -6.24 -6.14 -3.85
C PHE A 103 -7.73 -5.99 -3.48
N GLY A 104 -8.06 -5.13 -2.51
CA GLY A 104 -9.37 -5.05 -1.88
C GLY A 104 -10.53 -4.87 -2.85
N ILE A 105 -10.35 -4.12 -3.94
CA ILE A 105 -11.41 -3.90 -4.93
C ILE A 105 -11.80 -5.19 -5.67
N ASN A 106 -10.84 -6.09 -5.90
CA ASN A 106 -11.11 -7.36 -6.56
C ASN A 106 -11.42 -8.49 -5.56
N ASP A 107 -10.91 -8.45 -4.34
CA ASP A 107 -11.39 -9.34 -3.28
C ASP A 107 -12.91 -9.18 -3.06
N ALA A 108 -13.43 -7.96 -3.21
CA ALA A 108 -14.85 -7.65 -3.10
C ALA A 108 -15.67 -8.07 -4.35
N PHE A 109 -15.04 -8.50 -5.44
CA PHE A 109 -15.77 -8.95 -6.62
C PHE A 109 -16.44 -10.30 -6.34
N ARG A 110 -17.77 -10.30 -6.29
CA ARG A 110 -18.58 -11.42 -5.79
C ARG A 110 -18.27 -12.76 -6.46
N ASP A 111 -17.91 -12.75 -7.75
CA ASP A 111 -17.70 -13.97 -8.52
C ASP A 111 -16.37 -14.67 -8.15
N TYR A 112 -15.43 -13.98 -7.46
CA TYR A 112 -14.24 -14.61 -6.88
C TYR A 112 -14.50 -15.31 -5.56
N GLN A 113 -15.67 -15.12 -4.95
CA GLN A 113 -16.10 -15.77 -3.72
C GLN A 113 -15.06 -15.70 -2.57
N THR A 114 -14.26 -14.66 -2.56
CA THR A 114 -13.29 -14.43 -1.51
C THR A 114 -13.99 -13.76 -0.32
N SER A 115 -14.12 -14.44 0.80
CA SER A 115 -14.69 -13.82 2.00
C SER A 115 -13.74 -12.75 2.58
N VAL A 116 -14.27 -11.77 3.32
CA VAL A 116 -13.47 -10.76 4.03
C VAL A 116 -12.41 -11.42 4.94
N ALA A 117 -12.77 -12.55 5.59
CA ALA A 117 -11.85 -13.29 6.44
C ALA A 117 -10.67 -13.89 5.62
N VAL A 118 -10.94 -14.46 4.46
CA VAL A 118 -9.89 -15.01 3.57
C VAL A 118 -9.03 -13.87 3.02
N ALA A 119 -9.64 -12.77 2.56
CA ALA A 119 -8.89 -11.59 2.10
C ALA A 119 -7.95 -11.04 3.19
N ARG A 120 -8.42 -11.01 4.46
CA ARG A 120 -7.61 -10.62 5.61
C ARG A 120 -6.42 -11.55 5.81
N LEU A 121 -6.64 -12.86 5.82
CA LEU A 121 -5.58 -13.85 5.98
C LEU A 121 -4.52 -13.71 4.87
N ASN A 122 -4.95 -13.54 3.64
CA ASN A 122 -4.06 -13.34 2.49
C ASN A 122 -3.23 -12.06 2.66
N LEU A 123 -3.86 -10.96 3.06
CA LEU A 123 -3.19 -9.68 3.26
C LEU A 123 -2.17 -9.75 4.41
N GLU A 124 -2.57 -10.32 5.56
CA GLU A 124 -1.68 -10.52 6.71
C GLU A 124 -0.51 -11.44 6.36
N TYR A 125 -0.75 -12.53 5.61
CA TYR A 125 0.30 -13.42 5.13
C TYR A 125 1.31 -12.69 4.25
N MET A 126 0.84 -11.90 3.26
CA MET A 126 1.73 -11.14 2.39
C MET A 126 2.62 -10.17 3.18
N ILE A 127 2.05 -9.45 4.16
CA ILE A 127 2.81 -8.54 5.03
C ILE A 127 3.88 -9.30 5.81
N ASP A 128 3.49 -10.38 6.49
CA ASP A 128 4.40 -11.14 7.35
C ASP A 128 5.50 -11.81 6.52
N ARG A 129 5.15 -12.35 5.34
CA ARG A 129 6.10 -13.01 4.45
C ARG A 129 7.12 -12.03 3.86
N ILE A 130 6.70 -10.82 3.48
CA ILE A 130 7.61 -9.76 3.04
C ILE A 130 8.58 -9.40 4.17
N ARG A 131 8.08 -9.16 5.38
CA ARG A 131 8.91 -8.81 6.55
C ARG A 131 9.96 -9.87 6.90
N LEU A 132 9.59 -11.14 6.74
CA LEU A 132 10.51 -12.26 6.99
C LEU A 132 11.59 -12.40 5.91
N SER A 133 11.31 -11.95 4.70
CA SER A 133 12.18 -12.21 3.54
C SER A 133 13.01 -11.01 3.12
N VAL A 134 12.50 -9.81 3.34
CA VAL A 134 13.14 -8.56 2.91
C VAL A 134 13.26 -7.65 4.14
N GLN A 135 14.44 -7.67 4.74
CA GLN A 135 14.72 -6.84 5.91
C GLN A 135 14.56 -5.36 5.55
N ASP A 136 14.01 -4.58 6.48
CA ASP A 136 13.81 -3.13 6.38
C ASP A 136 12.88 -2.66 5.24
N CYS A 137 12.13 -3.57 4.59
CA CYS A 137 11.14 -3.22 3.59
C CYS A 137 9.95 -2.49 4.22
N GLU A 138 9.69 -1.27 3.80
CA GLU A 138 8.51 -0.51 4.24
C GLU A 138 7.27 -0.99 3.48
N ILE A 139 6.17 -1.25 4.20
CA ILE A 139 4.94 -1.78 3.62
C ILE A 139 3.82 -0.75 3.75
N PHE A 140 3.18 -0.46 2.62
CA PHE A 140 2.01 0.39 2.50
C PHE A 140 0.80 -0.44 2.06
N LEU A 141 -0.33 -0.28 2.74
CA LEU A 141 -1.61 -0.78 2.24
C LEU A 141 -2.34 0.35 1.54
N GLN A 142 -2.93 0.06 0.37
CA GLN A 142 -3.63 1.06 -0.42
C GLN A 142 -5.09 0.69 -0.61
N VAL A 143 -5.99 1.62 -0.24
CA VAL A 143 -7.41 1.60 -0.53
C VAL A 143 -7.69 2.56 -1.68
N MET A 144 -8.31 2.07 -2.73
CA MET A 144 -8.55 2.81 -3.98
C MET A 144 -9.95 3.47 -4.00
N ASN A 145 -10.40 3.86 -5.21
CA ASN A 145 -11.72 4.44 -5.42
C ASN A 145 -12.85 3.42 -5.22
N MET A 146 -14.07 3.93 -5.01
CA MET A 146 -15.28 3.14 -5.19
C MET A 146 -15.54 2.94 -6.69
N PRO A 147 -16.03 1.77 -7.10
CA PRO A 147 -16.61 1.60 -8.42
C PRO A 147 -18.01 2.23 -8.47
N ILE A 148 -18.45 2.64 -9.67
CA ILE A 148 -19.81 3.13 -9.90
C ILE A 148 -20.51 2.32 -11.03
N GLY A 149 -21.82 2.50 -11.15
CA GLY A 149 -22.64 1.84 -12.16
C GLY A 149 -22.57 0.30 -12.06
N LYS A 150 -22.42 -0.38 -13.19
CA LYS A 150 -22.37 -1.85 -13.27
C LYS A 150 -21.27 -2.44 -12.40
N SER A 151 -20.12 -1.79 -12.34
CA SER A 151 -18.98 -2.27 -11.53
C SER A 151 -19.24 -2.28 -10.03
N ALA A 152 -20.06 -1.33 -9.53
CA ALA A 152 -20.51 -1.30 -8.15
C ALA A 152 -21.42 -2.50 -7.84
N GLY A 153 -22.34 -2.84 -8.75
CA GLY A 153 -23.25 -3.98 -8.59
C GLY A 153 -22.56 -5.33 -8.43
N PHE A 154 -21.33 -5.47 -8.90
CA PHE A 154 -20.52 -6.67 -8.69
C PHE A 154 -19.76 -6.68 -7.35
N ARG A 155 -19.80 -5.59 -6.57
CA ARG A 155 -19.04 -5.42 -5.32
C ARG A 155 -19.91 -4.87 -4.18
N PRO A 156 -21.05 -5.54 -3.87
CA PRO A 156 -22.04 -5.02 -2.92
C PRO A 156 -21.46 -4.84 -1.49
N HIS A 157 -20.38 -5.55 -1.17
CA HIS A 157 -19.75 -5.54 0.16
C HIS A 157 -18.36 -4.88 0.15
N LEU A 158 -18.05 -4.01 -0.83
CA LEU A 158 -16.73 -3.36 -0.92
C LEU A 158 -16.31 -2.64 0.37
N ALA A 159 -17.28 -2.02 1.05
CA ALA A 159 -17.02 -1.31 2.30
C ALA A 159 -16.38 -2.19 3.38
N ASP A 160 -16.78 -3.46 3.47
CA ASP A 160 -16.24 -4.42 4.44
C ASP A 160 -14.77 -4.77 4.14
N TYR A 161 -14.40 -4.90 2.86
CA TYR A 161 -13.00 -5.15 2.45
C TYR A 161 -12.12 -3.93 2.70
N TYR A 162 -12.63 -2.73 2.47
CA TYR A 162 -11.88 -1.51 2.76
C TYR A 162 -11.76 -1.25 4.27
N ALA A 163 -12.79 -1.58 5.06
CA ALA A 163 -12.69 -1.60 6.52
C ALA A 163 -11.63 -2.60 6.99
N MET A 164 -11.60 -3.79 6.42
CA MET A 164 -10.59 -4.83 6.70
C MET A 164 -9.16 -4.33 6.40
N TYR A 165 -8.93 -3.59 5.32
CA TYR A 165 -7.62 -2.96 5.02
C TYR A 165 -7.21 -1.98 6.11
N ARG A 166 -8.13 -1.10 6.58
CA ARG A 166 -7.88 -0.14 7.66
C ARG A 166 -7.49 -0.83 8.96
N GLU A 167 -8.26 -1.85 9.36
CA GLU A 167 -8.00 -2.66 10.56
C GLU A 167 -6.67 -3.41 10.47
N THR A 168 -6.38 -4.01 9.31
CA THR A 168 -5.13 -4.74 9.09
C THR A 168 -3.93 -3.81 9.14
N ALA A 169 -4.02 -2.61 8.54
CA ALA A 169 -2.96 -1.61 8.62
C ALA A 169 -2.64 -1.25 10.07
N GLN A 170 -3.67 -0.99 10.88
CA GLN A 170 -3.53 -0.69 12.30
C GLN A 170 -2.93 -1.87 13.07
N LYS A 171 -3.48 -3.08 12.90
CA LYS A 171 -3.03 -4.31 13.57
C LYS A 171 -1.58 -4.64 13.26
N LYS A 172 -1.17 -4.51 12.00
CA LYS A 172 0.18 -4.84 11.54
C LYS A 172 1.18 -3.69 11.67
N GLY A 173 0.73 -2.49 12.07
CA GLY A 173 1.59 -1.32 12.19
C GLY A 173 2.23 -0.95 10.84
N VAL A 174 1.45 -0.96 9.75
CA VAL A 174 1.86 -0.53 8.41
C VAL A 174 1.11 0.73 8.01
N THR A 175 1.72 1.54 7.14
CA THR A 175 1.09 2.78 6.69
C THR A 175 -0.07 2.50 5.75
N LEU A 176 -1.23 3.11 6.03
CA LEU A 176 -2.40 3.07 5.16
C LEU A 176 -2.44 4.31 4.25
N ILE A 177 -2.60 4.09 2.95
CA ILE A 177 -2.90 5.10 1.94
C ILE A 177 -4.35 4.91 1.52
N ASP A 178 -5.28 5.65 2.14
CA ASP A 178 -6.71 5.51 1.94
C ASP A 178 -7.25 6.63 1.06
N HIS A 179 -7.45 6.34 -0.22
CA HIS A 179 -7.95 7.32 -1.20
C HIS A 179 -9.48 7.50 -1.15
N TYR A 180 -10.21 6.66 -0.42
CA TYR A 180 -11.67 6.58 -0.50
C TYR A 180 -12.35 7.93 -0.32
N ALA A 181 -12.02 8.65 0.77
CA ALA A 181 -12.60 9.96 1.05
C ALA A 181 -12.29 11.03 -0.01
N ASN A 182 -11.16 10.93 -0.72
CA ASN A 182 -10.86 11.82 -1.83
C ASN A 182 -11.80 11.56 -3.02
N TRP A 183 -12.07 10.29 -3.30
CA TRP A 183 -12.95 9.88 -4.37
C TRP A 183 -14.43 10.14 -4.05
N GLU A 184 -14.85 10.04 -2.78
CA GLU A 184 -16.19 10.46 -2.33
C GLU A 184 -16.42 11.93 -2.68
N ARG A 185 -15.49 12.82 -2.33
CA ARG A 185 -15.58 14.25 -2.68
C ARG A 185 -15.66 14.53 -4.17
N VAL A 186 -15.05 13.70 -5.00
CA VAL A 186 -15.17 13.81 -6.45
C VAL A 186 -16.55 13.35 -6.90
N LEU A 187 -17.07 12.25 -6.33
CA LEU A 187 -18.38 11.71 -6.67
C LEU A 187 -19.52 12.63 -6.20
N GLU A 188 -19.39 13.30 -5.06
CA GLU A 188 -20.32 14.30 -4.56
C GLU A 188 -20.53 15.48 -5.53
N GLN A 189 -19.54 15.77 -6.39
CA GLN A 189 -19.68 16.78 -7.45
C GLN A 189 -20.51 16.26 -8.64
N GLY A 190 -20.88 15.00 -8.63
CA GLY A 190 -21.70 14.33 -9.63
C GLY A 190 -20.98 13.25 -10.41
N GLU A 191 -21.75 12.22 -10.84
CA GLU A 191 -21.21 11.07 -11.58
C GLU A 191 -20.50 11.50 -12.88
N ALA A 192 -20.98 12.52 -13.58
CA ALA A 192 -20.36 13.03 -14.79
C ALA A 192 -18.93 13.55 -14.53
N ILE A 193 -18.72 14.24 -13.39
CA ILE A 193 -17.40 14.70 -12.96
C ILE A 193 -16.52 13.51 -12.59
N PHE A 194 -17.04 12.57 -11.80
CA PHE A 194 -16.30 11.35 -11.45
C PHE A 194 -15.80 10.60 -12.67
N ARG A 195 -16.63 10.46 -13.72
CA ARG A 195 -16.27 9.78 -14.96
C ARG A 195 -15.18 10.50 -15.77
N THR A 196 -14.92 11.76 -15.54
CA THR A 196 -13.76 12.44 -16.16
C THR A 196 -12.42 11.90 -15.62
N TYR A 197 -12.44 11.28 -14.44
CA TYR A 197 -11.29 10.66 -13.78
C TYR A 197 -11.32 9.12 -13.85
N VAL A 198 -12.52 8.54 -13.87
CA VAL A 198 -12.77 7.09 -13.86
C VAL A 198 -13.79 6.74 -14.96
N PRO A 199 -13.39 6.76 -16.24
CA PRO A 199 -14.32 6.75 -17.39
C PRO A 199 -15.24 5.52 -17.45
N ASP A 200 -14.73 4.35 -17.13
CA ASP A 200 -15.46 3.08 -17.14
C ASP A 200 -16.14 2.75 -15.79
N GLY A 201 -16.00 3.65 -14.82
CA GLY A 201 -16.58 3.52 -13.50
C GLY A 201 -15.77 2.68 -12.50
N ILE A 202 -14.55 2.25 -12.87
CA ILE A 202 -13.68 1.49 -11.95
C ILE A 202 -12.19 1.87 -12.09
N HIS A 203 -11.69 2.12 -13.32
CA HIS A 203 -10.29 2.38 -13.56
C HIS A 203 -9.99 3.89 -13.65
N PRO A 204 -9.24 4.46 -12.71
CA PRO A 204 -8.73 5.83 -12.85
C PRO A 204 -7.86 5.96 -14.11
N ASN A 205 -8.11 7.00 -14.88
CA ASN A 205 -7.27 7.35 -16.03
C ASN A 205 -6.05 8.18 -15.58
N THR A 206 -5.26 8.68 -16.54
CA THR A 206 -4.08 9.52 -16.26
C THR A 206 -4.43 10.72 -15.37
N LYS A 207 -5.54 11.43 -15.67
CA LYS A 207 -5.99 12.57 -14.87
C LYS A 207 -6.31 12.17 -13.43
N GLY A 208 -6.98 11.02 -13.22
CA GLY A 208 -7.27 10.48 -11.89
C GLY A 208 -6.00 10.11 -11.12
N GLY A 209 -5.04 9.48 -11.81
CA GLY A 209 -3.74 9.15 -11.25
C GLY A 209 -2.95 10.39 -10.81
N GLU A 210 -2.78 11.36 -11.70
CA GLU A 210 -1.97 12.55 -11.48
C GLU A 210 -2.58 13.56 -10.49
N GLN A 211 -3.91 13.73 -10.51
CA GLN A 211 -4.57 14.80 -9.75
C GLN A 211 -5.16 14.33 -8.42
N ILE A 212 -5.48 13.05 -8.27
CA ILE A 212 -6.15 12.54 -7.06
C ILE A 212 -5.23 11.56 -6.31
N ILE A 213 -4.69 10.54 -6.99
CA ILE A 213 -3.97 9.45 -6.34
C ILE A 213 -2.54 9.89 -5.95
N ALA A 214 -1.74 10.35 -6.90
CA ALA A 214 -0.34 10.67 -6.65
C ALA A 214 -0.13 11.76 -5.59
N PRO A 215 -0.87 12.90 -5.59
CA PRO A 215 -0.73 13.90 -4.55
C PRO A 215 -1.08 13.37 -3.16
N HIS A 216 -2.06 12.47 -3.07
CA HIS A 216 -2.43 11.87 -1.80
C HIS A 216 -1.38 10.88 -1.30
N ILE A 217 -0.79 10.05 -2.17
CA ILE A 217 0.34 9.20 -1.81
C ILE A 217 1.47 10.06 -1.23
N LEU A 218 1.89 11.09 -1.95
CA LEU A 218 2.95 12.00 -1.51
C LEU A 218 2.63 12.65 -0.15
N LYS A 219 1.40 13.09 0.05
CA LYS A 219 0.95 13.63 1.34
C LYS A 219 1.06 12.63 2.48
N ARG A 220 0.86 11.33 2.21
CA ARG A 220 0.89 10.26 3.22
C ARG A 220 2.29 9.78 3.56
N ILE A 221 3.19 9.75 2.58
CA ILE A 221 4.55 9.25 2.76
C ILE A 221 5.57 10.34 3.13
N LEU A 222 5.33 11.58 2.68
CA LEU A 222 6.20 12.68 3.04
C LEU A 222 5.89 13.17 4.47
N PRO A 223 6.91 13.53 5.25
CA PRO A 223 6.69 14.09 6.57
C PRO A 223 5.92 15.40 6.45
N THR A 224 4.97 15.59 7.37
CA THR A 224 4.30 16.88 7.50
C THR A 224 5.37 17.91 7.83
N THR A 225 5.65 18.82 6.89
CA THR A 225 6.48 19.99 7.19
C THR A 225 5.72 20.79 8.24
N SER A 226 6.17 20.76 9.48
CA SER A 226 5.76 21.77 10.46
C SER A 226 6.24 23.11 9.91
N LEU A 227 5.26 23.90 9.46
CA LEU A 227 5.44 25.33 9.14
C LEU A 227 5.74 26.08 10.42
#